data_defbf69eabce0eb98eebebf60e2ef864
#
_entry.id   defbf69eabce0eb98eebebf60e2ef864
#
_cell.length_a   1.000
_cell.length_b   1.000
_cell.length_c   1.000
_cell.angle_alpha   90.00
_cell.angle_beta   90.00
_cell.angle_gamma   90.00
#
_symmetry.space_group_name_H-M   'P 1'
#
loop_
_entity.id
_entity.type
_entity.pdbx_description
1 polymer ?
#
loop_
_entity_poly.entity_id
_entity_poly.type
_entity_poly.pdbx_seq_one_letter_code
_entity_poly.pdbx_strand_id
1 'polypeptide(L)'
;MKSDHRRAVLRNQVLSLIEYGHLVTTKARAQEVRRFAEKLVTLARGGNDFNARRRAKQLLPYKEEALVKLFSEIAPRYVHRPGGYTRLIPLGRRVSDTALMAKLEWVQ
;
A
#
# COMPACT_ATOMS: atom_id res chain seq x y z
N MET A 1 -5.35 -0.77 -20.88
CA MET A 1 -4.20 -0.15 -20.20
C MET A 1 -3.02 -1.11 -20.25
N LYS A 2 -1.87 -0.62 -20.64
CA LYS A 2 -0.67 -1.45 -20.70
C LYS A 2 -0.22 -1.82 -19.29
N SER A 3 0.33 -3.01 -19.13
CA SER A 3 0.75 -3.52 -17.82
C SER A 3 1.77 -2.63 -17.12
N ASP A 4 2.68 -2.01 -17.86
CA ASP A 4 3.69 -1.11 -17.29
C ASP A 4 3.07 0.14 -16.69
N HIS A 5 2.11 0.74 -17.38
CA HIS A 5 1.40 1.90 -16.89
C HIS A 5 0.58 1.55 -15.64
N ARG A 6 -0.07 0.40 -15.66
CA ARG A 6 -0.86 -0.09 -14.52
C ARG A 6 0.00 -0.26 -13.28
N ARG A 7 1.20 -0.85 -13.44
CA ARG A 7 2.15 -1.01 -12.34
C ARG A 7 2.62 0.33 -11.80
N ALA A 8 2.90 1.29 -12.69
CA ALA A 8 3.35 2.61 -12.26
C ALA A 8 2.29 3.33 -11.42
N VAL A 9 1.03 3.29 -11.85
CA VAL A 9 -0.08 3.88 -11.11
C VAL A 9 -0.23 3.19 -9.74
N LEU A 10 -0.17 1.86 -9.73
CA LEU A 10 -0.32 1.08 -8.50
C LEU A 10 0.79 1.41 -7.50
N ARG A 11 2.04 1.47 -7.96
CA ARG A 11 3.19 1.81 -7.11
C ARG A 11 3.08 3.22 -6.55
N ASN A 12 2.64 4.18 -7.36
CA ASN A 12 2.47 5.56 -6.91
C ASN A 12 1.40 5.66 -5.83
N GLN A 13 0.32 4.89 -5.95
CA GLN A 13 -0.73 4.89 -4.95
C GLN A 13 -0.28 4.21 -3.65
N VAL A 14 0.52 3.15 -3.74
CA VAL A 14 1.11 2.54 -2.54
C VAL A 14 2.06 3.52 -1.85
N LEU A 15 2.85 4.27 -2.62
CA LEU A 15 3.72 5.31 -2.06
C LEU A 15 2.91 6.35 -1.30
N SER A 16 1.78 6.77 -1.85
CA SER A 16 0.88 7.73 -1.18
C SER A 16 0.34 7.15 0.13
N LEU A 17 -0.05 5.88 0.12
CA LEU A 17 -0.54 5.21 1.32
C LEU A 17 0.53 5.17 2.42
N ILE A 18 1.78 4.88 2.05
CA ILE A 18 2.88 4.88 3.01
C ILE A 18 3.13 6.29 3.54
N GLU A 19 3.17 7.28 2.65
CA GLU A 19 3.52 8.65 3.01
C GLU A 19 2.44 9.34 3.85
N TYR A 20 1.18 9.21 3.45
CA TYR A 20 0.07 9.96 4.08
C TYR A 20 -0.77 9.13 5.04
N GLY A 21 -0.63 7.82 5.04
CA GLY A 21 -1.39 6.94 5.93
C GLY A 21 -2.76 6.56 5.41
N HIS A 22 -3.22 7.16 4.33
CA HIS A 22 -4.51 6.85 3.73
C HIS A 22 -4.50 7.19 2.24
N LEU A 23 -5.49 6.65 1.52
CA LEU A 23 -5.64 6.86 0.08
C LEU A 23 -7.11 6.80 -0.28
N VAL A 24 -7.60 7.78 -1.06
CA VAL A 24 -8.96 7.74 -1.60
C VAL A 24 -8.88 7.51 -3.10
N THR A 25 -9.54 6.46 -3.56
CA THR A 25 -9.55 6.09 -4.98
C THR A 25 -10.80 5.26 -5.27
N THR A 26 -10.94 4.75 -6.50
CA THR A 26 -12.03 3.84 -6.80
C THR A 26 -11.89 2.57 -5.97
N LYS A 27 -13.03 1.92 -5.66
CA LYS A 27 -13.03 0.69 -4.87
C LYS A 27 -12.17 -0.40 -5.50
N ALA A 28 -12.26 -0.56 -6.83
CA ALA A 28 -11.47 -1.58 -7.53
C ALA A 28 -9.97 -1.32 -7.40
N ARG A 29 -9.55 -0.05 -7.57
CA ARG A 29 -8.14 0.33 -7.43
C ARG A 29 -7.67 0.18 -5.99
N ALA A 30 -8.51 0.56 -5.02
CA ALA A 30 -8.18 0.42 -3.61
C ALA A 30 -7.92 -1.03 -3.23
N GLN A 31 -8.67 -1.97 -3.79
CA GLN A 31 -8.46 -3.40 -3.56
C GLN A 31 -7.11 -3.87 -4.12
N GLU A 32 -6.72 -3.38 -5.29
CA GLU A 32 -5.40 -3.71 -5.87
C GLU A 32 -4.27 -3.14 -5.01
N VAL A 33 -4.39 -1.88 -4.61
CA VAL A 33 -3.40 -1.23 -3.74
C VAL A 33 -3.28 -1.97 -2.42
N ARG A 34 -4.41 -2.39 -1.86
CA ARG A 34 -4.45 -3.14 -0.61
C ARG A 34 -3.61 -4.43 -0.69
N ARG A 35 -3.80 -5.21 -1.75
CA ARG A 35 -3.04 -6.46 -1.92
C ARG A 35 -1.55 -6.20 -1.98
N PHE A 36 -1.15 -5.18 -2.73
CA PHE A 36 0.26 -4.82 -2.87
C PHE A 36 0.85 -4.33 -1.55
N ALA A 37 0.15 -3.44 -0.87
CA ALA A 37 0.58 -2.89 0.41
C ALA A 37 0.70 -3.97 1.49
N GLU A 38 -0.27 -4.88 1.54
CA GLU A 38 -0.24 -5.97 2.51
C GLU A 38 0.92 -6.93 2.25
N LYS A 39 1.24 -7.17 1.00
CA LYS A 39 2.40 -7.97 0.63
C LYS A 39 3.70 -7.32 1.10
N LEU A 40 3.81 -6.01 0.94
CA LEU A 40 4.98 -5.26 1.41
C LEU A 40 5.12 -5.32 2.93
N VAL A 41 4.03 -5.15 3.66
CA VAL A 41 4.07 -5.21 5.13
C VAL A 41 4.41 -6.61 5.61
N THR A 42 3.84 -7.64 5.00
CA THR A 42 4.16 -9.03 5.35
C THR A 42 5.65 -9.30 5.17
N LEU A 43 6.23 -8.79 4.09
CA LEU A 43 7.65 -8.92 3.82
C LEU A 43 8.49 -8.16 4.85
N ALA A 44 8.08 -6.94 5.20
CA ALA A 44 8.85 -6.05 6.06
C ALA A 44 8.71 -6.38 7.56
N ARG A 45 7.58 -6.95 7.97
CA ARG A 45 7.33 -7.24 9.39
C ARG A 45 8.25 -8.32 9.96
N GLY A 46 8.83 -9.14 9.09
CA GLY A 46 9.77 -10.18 9.50
C GLY A 46 11.13 -9.64 9.97
N GLY A 47 11.37 -8.36 9.80
CA GLY A 47 12.60 -7.72 10.22
C GLY A 47 13.24 -6.93 9.09
N ASN A 48 14.12 -6.01 9.48
CA ASN A 48 14.81 -5.13 8.55
C ASN A 48 16.14 -5.76 8.14
N ASP A 49 16.10 -6.91 7.49
CA ASP A 49 17.30 -7.57 7.00
C ASP A 49 17.59 -7.21 5.54
N PHE A 50 18.77 -7.58 5.08
CA PHE A 50 19.23 -7.26 3.73
C PHE A 50 18.30 -7.83 2.64
N ASN A 51 17.89 -9.09 2.80
CA ASN A 51 17.06 -9.75 1.79
C ASN A 51 15.67 -9.12 1.72
N ALA A 52 15.07 -8.81 2.86
CA ALA A 52 13.77 -8.17 2.92
C ALA A 52 13.81 -6.79 2.27
N ARG A 53 14.84 -5.99 2.57
CA ARG A 53 15.00 -4.65 1.98
C ARG A 53 15.21 -4.71 0.47
N ARG A 54 16.01 -5.67 0.01
CA ARG A 54 16.28 -5.86 -1.42
C ARG A 54 14.99 -6.22 -2.15
N ARG A 55 14.20 -7.12 -1.58
CA ARG A 55 12.94 -7.55 -2.18
C ARG A 55 11.93 -6.40 -2.22
N ALA A 56 11.82 -5.64 -1.14
CA ALA A 56 10.94 -4.48 -1.09
C ALA A 56 11.34 -3.43 -2.13
N LYS A 57 12.64 -3.22 -2.33
CA LYS A 57 13.15 -2.28 -3.33
C LYS A 57 12.80 -2.73 -4.74
N GLN A 58 12.80 -4.04 -5.01
CA GLN A 58 12.38 -4.57 -6.30
C GLN A 58 10.89 -4.30 -6.57
N LEU A 59 10.07 -4.41 -5.53
CA LEU A 59 8.62 -4.17 -5.64
C LEU A 59 8.28 -2.69 -5.71
N LEU A 60 9.07 -1.84 -5.06
CA LEU A 60 8.81 -0.41 -4.95
C LEU A 60 10.11 0.37 -5.15
N PRO A 61 10.59 0.51 -6.40
CA PRO A 61 11.96 0.99 -6.66
C PRO A 61 12.16 2.50 -6.61
N TYR A 62 11.12 3.30 -6.48
CA TYR A 62 11.23 4.73 -6.77
C TYR A 62 11.63 5.63 -5.61
N LYS A 63 11.30 5.29 -4.38
CA LYS A 63 11.56 6.18 -3.24
C LYS A 63 12.08 5.42 -2.03
N GLU A 64 13.33 5.64 -1.74
CA GLU A 64 13.99 5.01 -0.60
C GLU A 64 13.39 5.46 0.74
N GLU A 65 12.97 6.74 0.83
CA GLU A 65 12.34 7.25 2.05
C GLU A 65 11.07 6.49 2.40
N ALA A 66 10.29 6.10 1.39
CA ALA A 66 9.07 5.32 1.61
C ALA A 66 9.41 3.94 2.18
N LEU A 67 10.48 3.31 1.68
CA LEU A 67 10.92 2.02 2.19
C LEU A 67 11.43 2.13 3.62
N VAL A 68 12.18 3.18 3.93
CA VAL A 68 12.63 3.44 5.30
C VAL A 68 11.44 3.56 6.23
N LYS A 69 10.43 4.33 5.83
CA LYS A 69 9.22 4.51 6.64
C LYS A 69 8.46 3.19 6.81
N LEU A 70 8.37 2.39 5.74
CA LEU A 70 7.73 1.08 5.80
C LEU A 70 8.39 0.19 6.85
N PHE A 71 9.71 0.09 6.84
CA PHE A 71 10.43 -0.78 7.76
C PHE A 71 10.52 -0.24 9.18
N SER A 72 10.61 1.09 9.35
CA SER A 72 10.85 1.70 10.66
C SER A 72 9.58 2.09 11.39
N GLU A 73 8.51 2.43 10.68
CA GLU A 73 7.30 2.96 11.32
C GLU A 73 6.06 2.08 11.10
N ILE A 74 5.89 1.55 9.89
CA ILE A 74 4.65 0.84 9.55
C ILE A 74 4.71 -0.62 9.93
N ALA A 75 5.71 -1.35 9.42
CA ALA A 75 5.83 -2.79 9.67
C ALA A 75 5.94 -3.16 11.15
N PRO A 76 6.66 -2.39 12.00
CA PRO A 76 6.73 -2.73 13.43
C PRO A 76 5.38 -2.75 14.14
N ARG A 77 4.40 -2.02 13.65
CA ARG A 77 3.04 -2.03 14.23
C ARG A 77 2.38 -3.39 14.13
N TYR A 78 2.81 -4.19 13.15
CA TYR A 78 2.10 -5.42 12.77
C TYR A 78 2.92 -6.69 12.97
N VAL A 79 3.97 -6.63 13.78
CA VAL A 79 4.85 -7.77 14.04
C VAL A 79 4.05 -9.01 14.49
N HIS A 80 3.01 -8.81 15.29
CA HIS A 80 2.19 -9.90 15.82
C HIS A 80 0.87 -10.08 15.07
N ARG A 81 0.68 -9.40 13.96
CA ARG A 81 -0.56 -9.51 13.18
C ARG A 81 -0.26 -10.20 11.85
N PRO A 82 -0.87 -11.37 11.56
CA PRO A 82 -0.53 -12.15 10.37
C PRO A 82 -1.23 -11.70 9.08
N GLY A 83 -1.81 -10.52 9.05
CA GLY A 83 -2.50 -9.97 7.90
C GLY A 83 -3.54 -8.96 8.33
N GLY A 84 -4.28 -8.40 7.36
CA GLY A 84 -5.30 -7.42 7.66
C GLY A 84 -4.75 -6.11 8.20
N TYR A 85 -3.67 -5.62 7.60
CA TYR A 85 -2.99 -4.41 8.06
C TYR A 85 -3.70 -3.14 7.60
N THR A 86 -4.60 -3.24 6.64
CA THR A 86 -5.31 -2.11 6.08
C THR A 86 -6.82 -2.29 6.21
N ARG A 87 -7.54 -1.18 6.15
CA ARG A 87 -8.99 -1.16 6.22
C ARG A 87 -9.54 -0.42 5.01
N LEU A 88 -10.55 -1.00 4.36
CA LEU A 88 -11.22 -0.41 3.21
C LEU A 88 -12.56 0.15 3.66
N ILE A 89 -12.75 1.46 3.50
CA ILE A 89 -13.97 2.14 3.91
C ILE A 89 -14.71 2.59 2.66
N PRO A 90 -15.93 2.07 2.39
CA PRO A 90 -16.72 2.55 1.25
C PRO A 90 -17.13 4.00 1.45
N LEU A 91 -17.03 4.81 0.40
CA LEU A 91 -17.40 6.22 0.42
C LEU A 91 -18.60 6.56 -0.46
N GLY A 92 -19.19 5.54 -1.13
CA GLY A 92 -20.30 5.77 -2.05
C GLY A 92 -19.82 6.10 -3.46
N ARG A 93 -20.72 6.64 -4.27
CA ARG A 93 -20.44 6.89 -5.68
C ARG A 93 -19.92 8.32 -5.89
N ARG A 94 -18.97 8.44 -6.82
CA ARG A 94 -18.45 9.75 -7.22
C ARG A 94 -19.48 10.45 -8.11
N VAL A 95 -19.67 11.75 -7.90
CA VAL A 95 -20.70 12.54 -8.59
C VAL A 95 -20.45 12.59 -10.11
N SER A 96 -19.20 12.72 -10.51
CA SER A 96 -18.85 12.95 -11.91
C SER A 96 -19.13 11.77 -12.83
N ASP A 97 -18.88 10.52 -12.37
CA ASP A 97 -18.97 9.33 -13.21
C ASP A 97 -19.62 8.13 -12.52
N THR A 98 -20.19 8.34 -11.35
CA THR A 98 -20.84 7.31 -10.52
C THR A 98 -19.93 6.14 -10.13
N ALA A 99 -18.61 6.30 -10.24
CA ALA A 99 -17.66 5.27 -9.80
C ALA A 99 -17.78 5.05 -8.30
N LEU A 100 -17.72 3.79 -7.86
CA LEU A 100 -17.68 3.46 -6.44
C LEU A 100 -16.32 3.86 -5.87
N MET A 101 -16.33 4.69 -4.84
CA MET A 101 -15.12 5.19 -4.19
C MET A 101 -14.90 4.50 -2.86
N ALA A 102 -13.64 4.44 -2.44
CA ALA A 102 -13.27 3.87 -1.16
C ALA A 102 -12.03 4.57 -0.60
N LYS A 103 -11.93 4.59 0.71
CA LYS A 103 -10.75 5.04 1.43
C LYS A 103 -10.03 3.82 1.96
N LEU A 104 -8.74 3.73 1.65
CA LEU A 104 -7.85 2.70 2.19
C LEU A 104 -6.96 3.36 3.24
N GLU A 105 -6.84 2.74 4.41
CA GLU A 105 -6.00 3.27 5.47
C GLU A 105 -5.37 2.14 6.29
N TRP A 106 -4.28 2.47 6.99
CA TRP A 106 -3.64 1.51 7.89
C TRP A 106 -4.48 1.33 9.15
N VAL A 107 -4.59 0.10 9.61
CA VAL A 107 -5.26 -0.21 10.88
C VAL A 107 -4.34 0.19 12.02
N GLN A 108 -4.92 0.81 13.03
CA GLN A 108 -4.18 1.22 14.24
C GLN A 108 -3.85 0.04 15.14
#